data_93408c8fd2b70553d1070d7f871aebe4
#
_entry.id   93408c8fd2b70553d1070d7f871aebe4
#
_cell.length_a   1.000
_cell.length_b   1.000
_cell.length_c   1.000
_cell.angle_alpha   90.00
_cell.angle_beta   90.00
_cell.angle_gamma   90.00
#
_symmetry.space_group_name_H-M   'P 1'
#
loop_
_entity.id
_entity.type
_entity.pdbx_description
1 polymer ?
#
loop_
_entity_poly.entity_id
_entity_poly.type
_entity_poly.pdbx_seq_one_letter_code
_entity_poly.pdbx_strand_id
1 'polypeptide(L)'
;MTRSILFVGGEALPFIKTGGLADVLGALPKALAKRGHDVRVVIPLYKKVIEKYYDQLERLGTIQVHSGWIDQPATYYTATVDGVVYYFIEHQGYFERDALYGYEDDGERFAFFQRSVLDMIYFINWWPNIIHSNDWQTGMIPLLCHACYADDYRYQQIKHVYTIHNLAFQGNFGVDMLPSCLGLDYSYFDNGSIKFDSGISFMKAGIVYADKITTVSPTYSNEILTEAYGERMDSVLRYRREDLWGIVNGIDTVQWDPKTDPLLVKNYDVRSYVSGKKANKKALQEELGLEVREDVPLIGLVSRLTNQKGVYMITDRIREIMAMDVQFAVLGTGEANAENAFKWMESEYKGKAVYYCGYNEELAHRIYAGADLFLMPSLYEPCGIGQLNSMRYGTLPLVRETGGLKDTVHPYNQYTGEGNGFSFWAANADDMVYTLRWAVEQYYNNKPGWKGLIKSAMNTDVSWDQSADIYEELYYTICNWPDE
;
A
#
# COMPACT_ATOMS: atom_id res chain seq x y z
N MET A 1 -22.59 6.48 15.52
CA MET A 1 -23.47 5.33 15.11
C MET A 1 -22.63 4.21 14.52
N THR A 2 -22.92 2.95 14.89
CA THR A 2 -22.23 1.75 14.36
C THR A 2 -22.65 1.46 12.92
N ARG A 3 -21.72 1.13 12.05
CA ARG A 3 -21.94 0.69 10.67
C ARG A 3 -21.38 -0.70 10.44
N SER A 4 -22.00 -1.42 9.52
CA SER A 4 -21.51 -2.70 9.01
C SER A 4 -20.74 -2.44 7.71
N ILE A 5 -19.44 -2.73 7.69
CA ILE A 5 -18.55 -2.44 6.57
C ILE A 5 -17.83 -3.72 6.14
N LEU A 6 -17.97 -4.08 4.87
CA LEU A 6 -17.26 -5.18 4.25
C LEU A 6 -16.11 -4.64 3.39
N PHE A 7 -14.88 -4.83 3.84
CA PHE A 7 -13.70 -4.61 3.00
C PHE A 7 -13.45 -5.82 2.10
N VAL A 8 -13.24 -5.56 0.83
CA VAL A 8 -12.92 -6.58 -0.17
C VAL A 8 -11.59 -6.26 -0.83
N GLY A 9 -10.69 -7.22 -0.87
CA GLY A 9 -9.39 -7.03 -1.51
C GLY A 9 -8.71 -8.30 -1.96
N GLY A 10 -7.62 -8.14 -2.70
CA GLY A 10 -6.83 -9.26 -3.19
C GLY A 10 -5.85 -9.82 -2.17
N GLU A 11 -5.54 -9.08 -1.11
CA GLU A 11 -4.59 -9.45 -0.05
C GLU A 11 -4.89 -8.69 1.24
N ALA A 12 -4.51 -9.23 2.40
CA ALA A 12 -4.63 -8.58 3.69
C ALA A 12 -3.66 -9.17 4.72
N LEU A 13 -3.00 -8.32 5.53
CA LEU A 13 -2.28 -8.76 6.71
C LEU A 13 -3.29 -9.21 7.82
N PRO A 14 -2.89 -10.19 8.67
CA PRO A 14 -1.59 -10.86 8.73
C PRO A 14 -1.45 -12.04 7.78
N PHE A 15 -2.45 -12.34 6.95
CA PHE A 15 -2.55 -13.58 6.19
C PHE A 15 -1.63 -13.64 4.98
N ILE A 16 -1.65 -12.58 4.14
CA ILE A 16 -0.86 -12.55 2.92
C ILE A 16 -0.57 -11.13 2.45
N LYS A 17 0.64 -10.90 1.92
CA LYS A 17 1.11 -9.59 1.48
C LYS A 17 2.00 -9.70 0.24
N THR A 18 1.76 -8.83 -0.74
CA THR A 18 2.67 -8.53 -1.85
C THR A 18 2.96 -7.03 -1.97
N GLY A 19 2.08 -6.19 -1.45
CA GLY A 19 2.17 -4.73 -1.55
C GLY A 19 1.48 -3.99 -0.41
N GLY A 20 1.34 -2.67 -0.56
CA GLY A 20 0.74 -1.79 0.44
C GLY A 20 -0.75 -2.03 0.68
N LEU A 21 -1.46 -2.66 -0.25
CA LEU A 21 -2.87 -3.03 -0.08
C LEU A 21 -3.06 -3.91 1.16
N ALA A 22 -2.17 -4.89 1.37
CA ALA A 22 -2.25 -5.79 2.53
C ALA A 22 -2.08 -5.04 3.86
N ASP A 23 -1.20 -4.03 3.90
CA ASP A 23 -1.03 -3.18 5.09
C ASP A 23 -2.32 -2.41 5.40
N VAL A 24 -2.97 -1.86 4.38
CA VAL A 24 -4.24 -1.13 4.54
C VAL A 24 -5.34 -2.06 5.05
N LEU A 25 -5.55 -3.21 4.40
CA LEU A 25 -6.59 -4.17 4.82
C LEU A 25 -6.27 -4.91 6.13
N GLY A 26 -5.03 -4.84 6.61
CA GLY A 26 -4.63 -5.31 7.92
C GLY A 26 -4.81 -4.28 9.04
N ALA A 27 -4.87 -2.98 8.73
CA ALA A 27 -4.81 -1.92 9.74
C ALA A 27 -6.05 -1.00 9.77
N LEU A 28 -6.54 -0.50 8.63
CA LEU A 28 -7.74 0.35 8.58
C LEU A 28 -9.00 -0.35 9.14
N PRO A 29 -9.30 -1.63 8.80
CA PRO A 29 -10.42 -2.35 9.42
C PRO A 29 -10.34 -2.39 10.95
N LYS A 30 -9.15 -2.62 11.51
CA LYS A 30 -8.92 -2.61 12.96
C LYS A 30 -9.16 -1.23 13.58
N ALA A 31 -8.70 -0.16 12.91
CA ALA A 31 -8.91 1.21 13.38
C ALA A 31 -10.40 1.57 13.43
N LEU A 32 -11.17 1.18 12.42
CA LEU A 32 -12.60 1.40 12.37
C LEU A 32 -13.38 0.52 13.36
N ALA A 33 -12.96 -0.73 13.55
CA ALA A 33 -13.56 -1.63 14.55
C ALA A 33 -13.38 -1.10 15.97
N LYS A 34 -12.22 -0.54 16.31
CA LYS A 34 -11.97 0.14 17.60
C LYS A 34 -12.90 1.33 17.84
N ARG A 35 -13.45 1.95 16.78
CA ARG A 35 -14.42 3.05 16.83
C ARG A 35 -15.86 2.56 16.94
N GLY A 36 -16.08 1.25 17.04
CA GLY A 36 -17.38 0.63 17.27
C GLY A 36 -18.14 0.22 16.00
N HIS A 37 -17.48 0.20 14.82
CA HIS A 37 -18.08 -0.35 13.60
C HIS A 37 -17.99 -1.89 13.57
N ASP A 38 -18.99 -2.56 12.96
CA ASP A 38 -18.91 -3.98 12.60
C ASP A 38 -18.14 -4.10 11.27
N VAL A 39 -16.83 -4.33 11.36
CA VAL A 39 -15.94 -4.35 10.19
C VAL A 39 -15.52 -5.77 9.90
N ARG A 40 -15.69 -6.17 8.64
CA ARG A 40 -15.28 -7.48 8.15
C ARG A 40 -14.45 -7.33 6.89
N VAL A 41 -13.58 -8.31 6.64
CA VAL A 41 -12.67 -8.34 5.48
C VAL A 41 -12.87 -9.63 4.73
N VAL A 42 -12.83 -9.61 3.40
CA VAL A 42 -12.85 -10.83 2.58
C VAL A 42 -11.73 -10.79 1.55
N ILE A 43 -10.99 -11.90 1.45
CA ILE A 43 -9.90 -12.12 0.49
C ILE A 43 -10.01 -13.54 -0.10
N PRO A 44 -9.36 -13.83 -1.24
CA PRO A 44 -9.22 -15.22 -1.70
C PRO A 44 -8.42 -16.07 -0.70
N LEU A 45 -8.74 -17.37 -0.61
CA LEU A 45 -7.96 -18.33 0.17
C LEU A 45 -6.79 -18.85 -0.67
N TYR A 46 -5.66 -18.19 -0.59
CA TYR A 46 -4.46 -18.57 -1.33
C TYR A 46 -3.71 -19.73 -0.68
N LYS A 47 -2.95 -20.49 -1.48
CA LYS A 47 -2.10 -21.60 -1.05
C LYS A 47 -1.27 -21.26 0.19
N LYS A 48 -0.57 -20.12 0.20
CA LYS A 48 0.27 -19.69 1.33
C LYS A 48 -0.54 -19.42 2.62
N VAL A 49 -1.80 -19.01 2.49
CA VAL A 49 -2.69 -18.84 3.64
C VAL A 49 -3.08 -20.21 4.19
N ILE A 50 -3.42 -21.14 3.30
CA ILE A 50 -3.72 -22.54 3.68
C ILE A 50 -2.52 -23.16 4.41
N GLU A 51 -1.32 -23.09 3.84
CA GLU A 51 -0.09 -23.65 4.42
C GLU A 51 0.21 -23.14 5.83
N LYS A 52 -0.14 -21.89 6.13
CA LYS A 52 0.24 -21.24 7.39
C LYS A 52 -0.88 -21.17 8.43
N TYR A 53 -2.13 -21.06 8.00
CA TYR A 53 -3.24 -20.68 8.88
C TYR A 53 -4.42 -21.65 8.83
N TYR A 54 -4.39 -22.74 8.07
CA TYR A 54 -5.54 -23.62 7.85
C TYR A 54 -6.21 -24.10 9.15
N ASP A 55 -5.40 -24.49 10.14
CA ASP A 55 -5.89 -24.95 11.44
C ASP A 55 -6.60 -23.87 12.29
N GLN A 56 -6.48 -22.61 11.88
CA GLN A 56 -7.13 -21.46 12.52
C GLN A 56 -8.40 -21.02 11.79
N LEU A 57 -8.70 -21.63 10.63
CA LEU A 57 -9.84 -21.28 9.81
C LEU A 57 -11.04 -22.16 10.14
N GLU A 58 -12.19 -21.55 10.40
CA GLU A 58 -13.47 -22.23 10.55
C GLU A 58 -14.16 -22.31 9.18
N ARG A 59 -14.55 -23.52 8.76
CA ARG A 59 -15.28 -23.74 7.52
C ARG A 59 -16.77 -23.41 7.71
N LEU A 60 -17.30 -22.49 6.92
CA LEU A 60 -18.71 -22.08 6.96
C LEU A 60 -19.60 -22.95 6.05
N GLY A 61 -19.13 -23.28 4.86
CA GLY A 61 -19.87 -24.10 3.90
C GLY A 61 -19.45 -23.83 2.46
N THR A 62 -20.14 -24.49 1.53
CA THR A 62 -19.89 -24.39 0.09
C THR A 62 -21.20 -24.07 -0.62
N ILE A 63 -21.17 -23.15 -1.58
CA ILE A 63 -22.28 -22.88 -2.50
C ILE A 63 -21.78 -22.94 -3.93
N GLN A 64 -22.70 -23.14 -4.88
CA GLN A 64 -22.44 -23.04 -6.29
C GLN A 64 -22.55 -21.57 -6.72
N VAL A 65 -21.51 -21.04 -7.36
CA VAL A 65 -21.46 -19.68 -7.86
C VAL A 65 -21.61 -19.68 -9.37
N HIS A 66 -22.59 -18.92 -9.83
CA HIS A 66 -22.88 -18.76 -11.26
C HIS A 66 -22.50 -17.34 -11.73
N SER A 67 -21.62 -17.25 -12.72
CA SER A 67 -21.21 -15.98 -13.30
C SER A 67 -20.89 -16.14 -14.80
N GLY A 68 -21.79 -15.72 -15.65
CA GLY A 68 -21.67 -16.01 -17.09
C GLY A 68 -21.66 -17.51 -17.38
N TRP A 69 -20.56 -18.03 -17.92
CA TRP A 69 -20.35 -19.46 -18.16
C TRP A 69 -19.65 -20.16 -16.96
N ILE A 70 -19.21 -19.40 -15.99
CA ILE A 70 -18.60 -19.95 -14.77
C ILE A 70 -19.73 -20.58 -13.93
N ASP A 71 -19.57 -21.85 -13.61
CA ASP A 71 -20.42 -22.61 -12.70
C ASP A 71 -19.50 -23.43 -11.79
N GLN A 72 -19.05 -22.84 -10.70
CA GLN A 72 -18.00 -23.39 -9.85
C GLN A 72 -18.36 -23.28 -8.37
N PRO A 73 -17.93 -24.25 -7.54
CA PRO A 73 -18.13 -24.19 -6.10
C PRO A 73 -17.22 -23.15 -5.46
N ALA A 74 -17.76 -22.35 -4.54
CA ALA A 74 -17.01 -21.51 -3.63
C ALA A 74 -17.20 -22.04 -2.21
N THR A 75 -16.10 -22.35 -1.53
CA THR A 75 -16.11 -22.72 -0.11
C THR A 75 -15.67 -21.51 0.73
N TYR A 76 -16.44 -21.21 1.76
CA TYR A 76 -16.18 -20.09 2.64
C TYR A 76 -15.57 -20.53 3.95
N TYR A 77 -14.55 -19.82 4.39
CA TYR A 77 -13.92 -19.95 5.70
C TYR A 77 -13.92 -18.62 6.42
N THR A 78 -13.76 -18.65 7.74
CA THR A 78 -13.66 -17.45 8.58
C THR A 78 -12.59 -17.60 9.65
N ALA A 79 -12.03 -16.48 10.06
CA ALA A 79 -11.19 -16.33 11.24
C ALA A 79 -11.38 -14.94 11.84
N THR A 80 -11.12 -14.78 13.14
CA THR A 80 -11.16 -13.47 13.80
C THR A 80 -9.78 -13.09 14.29
N VAL A 81 -9.31 -11.90 13.90
CA VAL A 81 -8.02 -11.36 14.32
C VAL A 81 -8.23 -9.93 14.81
N ASP A 82 -7.77 -9.63 16.03
CA ASP A 82 -7.85 -8.31 16.65
C ASP A 82 -9.25 -7.66 16.62
N GLY A 83 -10.29 -8.49 16.75
CA GLY A 83 -11.68 -8.03 16.74
C GLY A 83 -12.30 -7.83 15.35
N VAL A 84 -11.55 -8.08 14.28
CA VAL A 84 -12.04 -8.05 12.89
C VAL A 84 -12.29 -9.47 12.40
N VAL A 85 -13.45 -9.68 11.77
CA VAL A 85 -13.80 -10.97 11.14
C VAL A 85 -13.27 -10.98 9.72
N TYR A 86 -12.47 -11.99 9.39
CA TYR A 86 -11.97 -12.25 8.05
C TYR A 86 -12.70 -13.43 7.42
N TYR A 87 -13.12 -13.27 6.18
CA TYR A 87 -13.65 -14.32 5.33
C TYR A 87 -12.65 -14.67 4.24
N PHE A 88 -12.63 -15.95 3.88
CA PHE A 88 -11.76 -16.47 2.82
C PHE A 88 -12.61 -17.27 1.84
N ILE A 89 -12.38 -17.01 0.55
CA ILE A 89 -13.07 -17.71 -0.54
C ILE A 89 -12.10 -18.71 -1.16
N GLU A 90 -12.37 -19.98 -0.97
CA GLU A 90 -11.61 -21.09 -1.52
C GLU A 90 -12.15 -21.48 -2.89
N HIS A 91 -11.24 -21.64 -3.82
CA HIS A 91 -11.39 -22.40 -5.04
C HIS A 91 -10.02 -22.91 -5.46
N GLN A 92 -9.81 -24.23 -5.37
CA GLN A 92 -8.49 -24.85 -5.57
C GLN A 92 -7.83 -24.43 -6.88
N GLY A 93 -8.57 -24.54 -8.00
CA GLY A 93 -8.02 -24.21 -9.34
C GLY A 93 -7.63 -22.74 -9.53
N TYR A 94 -8.31 -21.81 -8.82
CA TYR A 94 -8.08 -20.39 -8.96
C TYR A 94 -7.07 -19.84 -7.95
N PHE A 95 -7.11 -20.27 -6.69
CA PHE A 95 -6.36 -19.58 -5.62
C PHE A 95 -5.28 -20.42 -4.94
N GLU A 96 -5.29 -21.74 -5.08
CA GLU A 96 -4.24 -22.60 -4.54
C GLU A 96 -3.04 -22.64 -5.49
N ARG A 97 -2.44 -21.47 -5.76
CA ARG A 97 -1.33 -21.27 -6.68
C ARG A 97 -0.15 -20.60 -5.97
N ASP A 98 1.04 -20.64 -6.60
CA ASP A 98 2.29 -20.13 -6.01
C ASP A 98 2.33 -18.60 -5.93
N ALA A 99 1.80 -17.91 -6.95
CA ALA A 99 1.67 -16.46 -6.97
C ALA A 99 0.21 -16.00 -6.77
N LEU A 100 0.02 -14.78 -6.28
CA LEU A 100 -1.31 -14.21 -6.09
C LEU A 100 -1.90 -13.70 -7.41
N TYR A 101 -1.06 -13.15 -8.28
CA TYR A 101 -1.41 -12.46 -9.53
C TYR A 101 -0.44 -12.82 -10.65
N GLY A 102 -0.79 -12.47 -11.89
CA GLY A 102 0.07 -12.61 -13.06
C GLY A 102 -0.20 -13.86 -13.88
N TYR A 103 -1.37 -14.46 -13.72
CA TYR A 103 -1.82 -15.58 -14.55
C TYR A 103 -2.69 -15.11 -15.70
N GLU A 104 -2.67 -15.85 -16.82
CA GLU A 104 -3.48 -15.54 -18.01
C GLU A 104 -4.98 -15.52 -17.72
N ASP A 105 -5.43 -16.31 -16.74
CA ASP A 105 -6.82 -16.40 -16.30
C ASP A 105 -7.17 -15.48 -15.12
N ASP A 106 -6.36 -14.46 -14.82
CA ASP A 106 -6.63 -13.53 -13.73
C ASP A 106 -8.00 -12.85 -13.85
N GLY A 107 -8.44 -12.55 -15.07
CA GLY A 107 -9.77 -12.00 -15.31
C GLY A 107 -10.89 -12.92 -14.82
N GLU A 108 -10.84 -14.21 -15.19
CA GLU A 108 -11.80 -15.22 -14.78
C GLU A 108 -11.79 -15.48 -13.27
N ARG A 109 -10.60 -15.66 -12.69
CA ARG A 109 -10.44 -15.91 -11.24
C ARG A 109 -11.03 -14.80 -10.40
N PHE A 110 -10.73 -13.54 -10.77
CA PHE A 110 -11.23 -12.39 -10.01
C PHE A 110 -12.66 -12.01 -10.38
N ALA A 111 -13.19 -12.38 -11.54
CA ALA A 111 -14.63 -12.34 -11.81
C ALA A 111 -15.38 -13.31 -10.87
N PHE A 112 -14.90 -14.56 -10.77
CA PHE A 112 -15.43 -15.55 -9.83
C PHE A 112 -15.36 -15.06 -8.37
N PHE A 113 -14.21 -14.51 -7.95
CA PHE A 113 -14.02 -13.98 -6.60
C PHE A 113 -15.07 -12.93 -6.25
N GLN A 114 -15.24 -11.94 -7.11
CA GLN A 114 -16.15 -10.82 -6.90
C GLN A 114 -17.62 -11.28 -6.85
N ARG A 115 -17.98 -12.24 -7.71
CA ARG A 115 -19.31 -12.84 -7.66
C ARG A 115 -19.51 -13.62 -6.36
N SER A 116 -18.52 -14.42 -5.96
CA SER A 116 -18.55 -15.18 -4.71
C SER A 116 -18.67 -14.29 -3.48
N VAL A 117 -18.08 -13.08 -3.50
CA VAL A 117 -18.24 -12.11 -2.41
C VAL A 117 -19.70 -11.67 -2.28
N LEU A 118 -20.36 -11.35 -3.39
CA LEU A 118 -21.76 -10.94 -3.36
C LEU A 118 -22.67 -12.10 -2.90
N ASP A 119 -22.48 -13.29 -3.44
CA ASP A 119 -23.26 -14.46 -3.02
C ASP A 119 -23.00 -14.84 -1.56
N MET A 120 -21.78 -14.62 -1.02
CA MET A 120 -21.43 -14.82 0.39
C MET A 120 -22.33 -14.01 1.32
N ILE A 121 -22.64 -12.76 0.99
CA ILE A 121 -23.47 -11.87 1.82
C ILE A 121 -24.82 -12.52 2.10
N TYR A 122 -25.44 -13.09 1.08
CA TYR A 122 -26.69 -13.83 1.22
C TYR A 122 -26.50 -15.12 2.02
N PHE A 123 -25.46 -15.90 1.72
CA PHE A 123 -25.17 -17.17 2.34
C PHE A 123 -24.96 -17.07 3.86
N ILE A 124 -24.18 -16.07 4.31
CA ILE A 124 -23.93 -15.84 5.75
C ILE A 124 -25.03 -15.02 6.42
N ASN A 125 -26.02 -14.54 5.65
CA ASN A 125 -27.10 -13.65 6.07
C ASN A 125 -26.62 -12.44 6.90
N TRP A 126 -25.54 -11.81 6.44
CA TRP A 126 -25.00 -10.59 7.03
C TRP A 126 -24.93 -9.50 5.98
N TRP A 127 -25.65 -8.40 6.21
CA TRP A 127 -25.89 -7.33 5.24
C TRP A 127 -25.07 -6.11 5.61
N PRO A 128 -24.00 -5.79 4.88
CA PRO A 128 -23.21 -4.58 5.13
C PRO A 128 -23.98 -3.33 4.71
N ASN A 129 -23.77 -2.23 5.42
CA ASN A 129 -24.18 -0.91 4.95
C ASN A 129 -23.28 -0.46 3.78
N ILE A 130 -22.02 -0.83 3.82
CA ILE A 130 -20.98 -0.41 2.86
C ILE A 130 -20.16 -1.61 2.43
N ILE A 131 -19.96 -1.77 1.11
CA ILE A 131 -18.90 -2.59 0.56
C ILE A 131 -17.78 -1.65 0.11
N HIS A 132 -16.59 -1.84 0.71
CA HIS A 132 -15.40 -1.08 0.40
C HIS A 132 -14.44 -1.93 -0.42
N SER A 133 -14.51 -1.78 -1.72
CA SER A 133 -13.71 -2.51 -2.72
C SER A 133 -12.35 -1.86 -2.93
N ASN A 134 -11.31 -2.66 -3.14
CA ASN A 134 -9.92 -2.18 -3.23
C ASN A 134 -9.21 -2.74 -4.47
N ASP A 135 -8.69 -1.84 -5.31
CA ASP A 135 -7.98 -2.10 -6.56
C ASP A 135 -8.76 -2.93 -7.59
N TRP A 136 -8.12 -3.26 -8.72
CA TRP A 136 -8.77 -3.90 -9.86
C TRP A 136 -9.40 -5.25 -9.55
N GLN A 137 -8.85 -6.00 -8.60
CA GLN A 137 -9.36 -7.33 -8.22
C GLN A 137 -10.80 -7.31 -7.70
N THR A 138 -11.27 -6.13 -7.33
CA THR A 138 -12.61 -5.93 -6.73
C THR A 138 -13.44 -4.86 -7.46
N GLY A 139 -12.91 -4.33 -8.57
CA GLY A 139 -13.50 -3.18 -9.27
C GLY A 139 -14.86 -3.45 -9.90
N MET A 140 -15.18 -4.71 -10.22
CA MET A 140 -16.48 -5.06 -10.79
C MET A 140 -17.61 -5.16 -9.76
N ILE A 141 -17.32 -5.22 -8.45
CA ILE A 141 -18.33 -5.43 -7.39
C ILE A 141 -19.48 -4.40 -7.48
N PRO A 142 -19.23 -3.08 -7.58
CA PRO A 142 -20.31 -2.10 -7.67
C PRO A 142 -21.21 -2.33 -8.89
N LEU A 143 -20.61 -2.61 -10.04
CA LEU A 143 -21.37 -2.90 -11.27
C LEU A 143 -22.15 -4.21 -11.16
N LEU A 144 -21.52 -5.30 -10.69
CA LEU A 144 -22.18 -6.60 -10.51
C LEU A 144 -23.34 -6.51 -9.53
N CYS A 145 -23.18 -5.78 -8.44
CA CYS A 145 -24.25 -5.54 -7.47
C CYS A 145 -25.43 -4.84 -8.13
N HIS A 146 -25.17 -3.78 -8.89
CA HIS A 146 -26.19 -3.04 -9.62
C HIS A 146 -26.87 -3.87 -10.72
N ALA A 147 -26.11 -4.64 -11.52
CA ALA A 147 -26.61 -5.34 -12.68
C ALA A 147 -27.25 -6.70 -12.38
N CYS A 148 -26.68 -7.45 -11.44
CA CYS A 148 -27.03 -8.85 -11.21
C CYS A 148 -27.88 -9.10 -9.96
N TYR A 149 -27.96 -8.11 -9.05
CA TYR A 149 -28.71 -8.23 -7.78
C TYR A 149 -29.77 -7.12 -7.62
N ALA A 150 -30.15 -6.46 -8.73
CA ALA A 150 -31.11 -5.36 -8.73
C ALA A 150 -32.52 -5.75 -8.23
N ASP A 151 -32.90 -7.02 -8.34
CA ASP A 151 -34.20 -7.52 -7.91
C ASP A 151 -34.31 -7.75 -6.39
N ASP A 152 -33.18 -7.74 -5.66
CA ASP A 152 -33.18 -7.85 -4.20
C ASP A 152 -32.90 -6.47 -3.58
N TYR A 153 -33.92 -5.89 -2.95
CA TYR A 153 -33.86 -4.57 -2.34
C TYR A 153 -32.74 -4.43 -1.30
N ARG A 154 -32.30 -5.52 -0.67
CA ARG A 154 -31.24 -5.50 0.33
C ARG A 154 -29.90 -5.11 -0.29
N TYR A 155 -29.60 -5.62 -1.49
CA TYR A 155 -28.41 -5.21 -2.22
C TYR A 155 -28.49 -3.76 -2.70
N GLN A 156 -29.69 -3.25 -3.02
CA GLN A 156 -29.88 -1.86 -3.44
C GLN A 156 -29.60 -0.85 -2.29
N GLN A 157 -29.68 -1.28 -1.04
CA GLN A 157 -29.35 -0.43 0.12
C GLN A 157 -27.85 -0.35 0.40
N ILE A 158 -27.05 -1.27 -0.14
CA ILE A 158 -25.60 -1.30 0.06
C ILE A 158 -24.95 -0.15 -0.70
N LYS A 159 -24.12 0.61 -0.02
CA LYS A 159 -23.29 1.66 -0.62
C LYS A 159 -21.92 1.13 -1.00
N HIS A 160 -21.36 1.67 -2.06
CA HIS A 160 -20.09 1.22 -2.61
C HIS A 160 -19.04 2.30 -2.50
N VAL A 161 -17.92 2.00 -1.82
CA VAL A 161 -16.70 2.80 -1.85
C VAL A 161 -15.64 2.01 -2.62
N TYR A 162 -14.92 2.69 -3.48
CA TYR A 162 -13.85 2.08 -4.27
C TYR A 162 -12.53 2.79 -4.05
N THR A 163 -11.51 2.07 -3.56
CA THR A 163 -10.16 2.61 -3.33
C THR A 163 -9.19 2.21 -4.43
N ILE A 164 -8.51 3.21 -4.98
CA ILE A 164 -7.40 3.06 -5.92
C ILE A 164 -6.09 3.17 -5.13
N HIS A 165 -5.38 2.04 -4.97
CA HIS A 165 -4.06 2.04 -4.34
C HIS A 165 -2.96 2.33 -5.34
N ASN A 166 -3.08 1.81 -6.58
CA ASN A 166 -2.16 2.12 -7.66
C ASN A 166 -2.88 2.06 -9.02
N LEU A 167 -3.05 3.21 -9.64
CA LEU A 167 -3.78 3.36 -10.91
C LEU A 167 -3.11 2.65 -12.10
N ALA A 168 -1.83 2.32 -12.00
CA ALA A 168 -1.11 1.61 -13.08
C ALA A 168 -1.58 0.16 -13.27
N PHE A 169 -2.24 -0.44 -12.27
CA PHE A 169 -2.76 -1.81 -12.33
C PHE A 169 -4.28 -1.79 -12.45
N GLN A 170 -4.78 -1.94 -13.68
CA GLN A 170 -6.18 -1.63 -14.01
C GLN A 170 -7.09 -2.84 -14.21
N GLY A 171 -6.51 -4.05 -14.30
CA GLY A 171 -7.30 -5.25 -14.60
C GLY A 171 -8.00 -5.12 -15.96
N ASN A 172 -7.20 -5.00 -17.04
CA ASN A 172 -7.68 -4.87 -18.41
C ASN A 172 -7.78 -6.23 -19.08
N PHE A 173 -8.94 -6.58 -19.58
CA PHE A 173 -9.26 -7.89 -20.14
C PHE A 173 -10.05 -7.76 -21.44
N GLY A 174 -10.19 -8.87 -22.18
CA GLY A 174 -10.98 -8.93 -23.39
C GLY A 174 -12.47 -8.66 -23.16
N VAL A 175 -13.15 -8.14 -24.16
CA VAL A 175 -14.59 -7.83 -24.09
C VAL A 175 -15.48 -9.08 -23.93
N ASP A 176 -15.00 -10.24 -24.36
CA ASP A 176 -15.63 -11.55 -24.20
C ASP A 176 -15.83 -11.96 -22.73
N MET A 177 -15.06 -11.37 -21.81
CA MET A 177 -15.27 -11.53 -20.37
C MET A 177 -16.68 -11.13 -19.90
N LEU A 178 -17.34 -10.21 -20.60
CA LEU A 178 -18.70 -9.78 -20.24
C LEU A 178 -19.68 -10.95 -20.19
N PRO A 179 -19.95 -11.66 -21.29
CA PRO A 179 -20.85 -12.80 -21.23
C PRO A 179 -20.23 -14.04 -20.59
N SER A 180 -18.92 -14.28 -20.76
CA SER A 180 -18.29 -15.53 -20.36
C SER A 180 -18.04 -15.63 -18.86
N CYS A 181 -17.56 -14.58 -18.22
CA CYS A 181 -17.12 -14.61 -16.82
C CYS A 181 -17.95 -13.72 -15.89
N LEU A 182 -18.53 -12.64 -16.42
CA LEU A 182 -19.25 -11.65 -15.60
C LEU A 182 -20.79 -11.83 -15.65
N GLY A 183 -21.29 -12.51 -16.66
CA GLY A 183 -22.74 -12.65 -16.89
C GLY A 183 -23.41 -11.34 -17.25
N LEU A 184 -22.68 -10.44 -17.92
CA LEU A 184 -23.14 -9.13 -18.36
C LEU A 184 -23.27 -9.10 -19.89
N ASP A 185 -24.15 -8.27 -20.41
CA ASP A 185 -24.27 -8.01 -21.83
C ASP A 185 -23.28 -6.94 -22.34
N TYR A 186 -23.15 -6.81 -23.65
CA TYR A 186 -22.21 -5.89 -24.28
C TYR A 186 -22.57 -4.41 -24.13
N SER A 187 -23.75 -4.06 -23.62
CA SER A 187 -24.18 -2.66 -23.45
C SER A 187 -23.23 -1.86 -22.55
N TYR A 188 -22.61 -2.50 -21.56
CA TYR A 188 -21.61 -1.88 -20.68
C TYR A 188 -20.30 -1.54 -21.38
N PHE A 189 -19.96 -2.26 -22.44
CA PHE A 189 -18.85 -1.92 -23.34
C PHE A 189 -19.28 -0.83 -24.33
N ASP A 190 -20.44 -1.01 -24.98
CA ASP A 190 -20.94 -0.13 -26.04
C ASP A 190 -21.21 1.29 -25.53
N ASN A 191 -21.74 1.43 -24.32
CA ASN A 191 -21.97 2.74 -23.68
C ASN A 191 -20.69 3.40 -23.14
N GLY A 192 -19.55 2.70 -23.20
CA GLY A 192 -18.25 3.21 -22.79
C GLY A 192 -17.96 3.19 -21.28
N SER A 193 -18.91 2.74 -20.44
CA SER A 193 -18.78 2.83 -18.99
C SER A 193 -17.60 2.03 -18.41
N ILE A 194 -17.32 0.85 -19.00
CA ILE A 194 -16.17 0.01 -18.59
C ILE A 194 -15.17 -0.24 -19.73
N LYS A 195 -15.44 0.33 -20.91
CA LYS A 195 -14.57 0.19 -22.08
C LYS A 195 -13.21 0.79 -21.84
N PHE A 196 -12.18 0.01 -22.15
CA PHE A 196 -10.80 0.46 -22.18
C PHE A 196 -10.13 -0.15 -23.43
N ASP A 197 -9.76 0.69 -24.38
CA ASP A 197 -9.33 0.27 -25.73
C ASP A 197 -10.33 -0.67 -26.40
N SER A 198 -9.87 -1.83 -26.83
CA SER A 198 -10.69 -2.90 -27.41
C SER A 198 -11.29 -3.86 -26.38
N GLY A 199 -11.02 -3.65 -25.11
CA GLY A 199 -11.46 -4.51 -23.99
C GLY A 199 -12.17 -3.73 -22.89
N ILE A 200 -12.19 -4.33 -21.73
CA ILE A 200 -12.80 -3.77 -20.51
C ILE A 200 -11.75 -3.58 -19.41
N SER A 201 -12.00 -2.63 -18.50
CA SER A 201 -11.19 -2.45 -17.29
C SER A 201 -12.04 -2.66 -16.05
N PHE A 202 -11.60 -3.56 -15.16
CA PHE A 202 -12.23 -3.79 -13.86
C PHE A 202 -12.11 -2.56 -12.97
N MET A 203 -10.97 -1.88 -12.99
CA MET A 203 -10.78 -0.64 -12.25
C MET A 203 -11.73 0.47 -12.73
N LYS A 204 -11.92 0.60 -14.06
CA LYS A 204 -12.86 1.58 -14.61
C LYS A 204 -14.29 1.34 -14.13
N ALA A 205 -14.70 0.07 -14.03
CA ALA A 205 -16.01 -0.26 -13.45
C ALA A 205 -16.15 0.24 -12.01
N GLY A 206 -15.15 0.03 -11.18
CA GLY A 206 -15.13 0.56 -9.81
C GLY A 206 -15.22 2.09 -9.77
N ILE A 207 -14.46 2.78 -10.62
CA ILE A 207 -14.50 4.25 -10.73
C ILE A 207 -15.87 4.75 -11.17
N VAL A 208 -16.52 4.08 -12.12
CA VAL A 208 -17.79 4.53 -12.68
C VAL A 208 -18.97 4.25 -11.77
N TYR A 209 -19.01 3.07 -11.14
CA TYR A 209 -20.22 2.56 -10.46
C TYR A 209 -20.19 2.67 -8.94
N ALA A 210 -19.08 3.01 -8.31
CA ALA A 210 -19.05 3.26 -6.87
C ALA A 210 -19.73 4.59 -6.49
N ASP A 211 -20.33 4.67 -5.30
CA ASP A 211 -20.90 5.92 -4.77
C ASP A 211 -19.80 6.95 -4.47
N LYS A 212 -18.67 6.49 -3.91
CA LYS A 212 -17.47 7.32 -3.67
C LYS A 212 -16.20 6.57 -4.08
N ILE A 213 -15.23 7.34 -4.50
CA ILE A 213 -13.90 6.86 -4.90
C ILE A 213 -12.88 7.42 -3.91
N THR A 214 -11.96 6.59 -3.46
CA THR A 214 -10.82 7.07 -2.68
C THR A 214 -9.51 6.71 -3.35
N THR A 215 -8.48 7.47 -3.05
CA THR A 215 -7.10 7.08 -3.29
C THR A 215 -6.25 7.46 -2.09
N VAL A 216 -5.01 7.02 -2.06
CA VAL A 216 -4.20 6.92 -0.86
C VAL A 216 -3.36 8.17 -0.56
N SER A 217 -3.69 9.30 -1.15
CA SER A 217 -3.09 10.61 -0.81
C SER A 217 -3.83 11.78 -1.47
N PRO A 218 -3.93 12.96 -0.82
CA PRO A 218 -4.48 14.17 -1.43
C PRO A 218 -3.67 14.64 -2.65
N THR A 219 -2.35 14.58 -2.61
CA THR A 219 -1.51 14.90 -3.77
C THR A 219 -1.75 13.93 -4.90
N TYR A 220 -1.79 12.61 -4.63
CA TYR A 220 -2.04 11.61 -5.65
C TYR A 220 -3.43 11.73 -6.27
N SER A 221 -4.45 12.08 -5.48
CA SER A 221 -5.80 12.31 -6.02
C SER A 221 -5.83 13.43 -7.07
N ASN A 222 -4.96 14.43 -6.95
CA ASN A 222 -4.81 15.49 -7.95
C ASN A 222 -3.90 15.06 -9.13
N GLU A 223 -2.83 14.32 -8.87
CA GLU A 223 -1.92 13.82 -9.90
C GLU A 223 -2.65 12.93 -10.91
N ILE A 224 -3.49 11.99 -10.45
CA ILE A 224 -4.22 11.06 -11.33
C ILE A 224 -5.31 11.71 -12.18
N LEU A 225 -5.65 12.97 -11.95
CA LEU A 225 -6.51 13.78 -12.83
C LEU A 225 -5.77 14.32 -14.06
N THR A 226 -4.45 14.19 -14.11
CA THR A 226 -3.60 14.69 -15.21
C THR A 226 -3.24 13.56 -16.16
N GLU A 227 -2.95 13.91 -17.43
CA GLU A 227 -2.48 12.93 -18.42
C GLU A 227 -1.15 12.26 -18.01
N ALA A 228 -0.30 12.99 -17.28
CA ALA A 228 1.02 12.50 -16.86
C ALA A 228 0.97 11.35 -15.85
N TYR A 229 -0.06 11.30 -15.00
CA TYR A 229 -0.21 10.28 -13.94
C TYR A 229 -1.52 9.52 -13.99
N GLY A 230 -2.41 9.89 -14.90
CA GLY A 230 -3.78 9.34 -14.98
C GLY A 230 -3.87 7.98 -15.65
N GLU A 231 -2.77 7.42 -16.18
CA GLU A 231 -2.73 6.08 -16.80
C GLU A 231 -3.88 5.86 -17.79
N ARG A 232 -4.27 6.94 -18.51
CA ARG A 232 -5.39 6.98 -19.47
C ARG A 232 -6.79 6.86 -18.82
N MET A 233 -6.87 6.96 -17.49
CA MET A 233 -8.11 7.06 -16.71
C MET A 233 -8.41 8.50 -16.27
N ASP A 234 -7.52 9.46 -16.58
CA ASP A 234 -7.63 10.86 -16.16
C ASP A 234 -8.96 11.50 -16.55
N SER A 235 -9.50 11.18 -17.72
CA SER A 235 -10.79 11.73 -18.19
C SER A 235 -11.97 11.26 -17.34
N VAL A 236 -12.07 9.97 -17.02
CA VAL A 236 -13.15 9.43 -16.17
C VAL A 236 -12.97 9.87 -14.72
N LEU A 237 -11.74 10.00 -14.23
CA LEU A 237 -11.46 10.51 -12.89
C LEU A 237 -11.81 12.01 -12.78
N ARG A 238 -11.51 12.84 -13.80
CA ARG A 238 -11.97 14.24 -13.84
C ARG A 238 -13.49 14.36 -13.84
N TYR A 239 -14.19 13.47 -14.53
CA TYR A 239 -15.66 13.44 -14.51
C TYR A 239 -16.20 13.12 -13.11
N ARG A 240 -15.52 12.24 -12.35
CA ARG A 240 -15.88 11.80 -11.00
C ARG A 240 -15.14 12.57 -9.88
N ARG A 241 -14.49 13.71 -10.18
CA ARG A 241 -13.62 14.41 -9.23
C ARG A 241 -14.31 14.83 -7.92
N GLU A 242 -15.61 15.12 -7.96
CA GLU A 242 -16.38 15.51 -6.76
C GLU A 242 -16.63 14.31 -5.82
N ASP A 243 -16.47 13.10 -6.34
CA ASP A 243 -16.60 11.87 -5.57
C ASP A 243 -15.24 11.29 -5.18
N LEU A 244 -14.14 11.88 -5.67
CA LEU A 244 -12.78 11.39 -5.43
C LEU A 244 -12.16 12.04 -4.20
N TRP A 245 -11.81 11.21 -3.21
CA TRP A 245 -11.16 11.64 -1.97
C TRP A 245 -9.72 11.09 -1.89
N GLY A 246 -8.77 11.96 -1.56
CA GLY A 246 -7.39 11.55 -1.25
C GLY A 246 -7.22 11.40 0.26
N ILE A 247 -6.95 10.20 0.74
CA ILE A 247 -6.81 9.89 2.18
C ILE A 247 -5.47 9.18 2.39
N VAL A 248 -4.57 9.80 3.14
CA VAL A 248 -3.24 9.23 3.41
C VAL A 248 -3.38 7.96 4.26
N ASN A 249 -2.60 6.93 3.92
CA ASN A 249 -2.53 5.73 4.75
C ASN A 249 -1.72 5.98 6.03
N GLY A 250 -2.13 5.32 7.11
CA GLY A 250 -1.31 5.17 8.30
C GLY A 250 -0.44 3.90 8.26
N ILE A 251 0.24 3.63 9.37
CA ILE A 251 0.93 2.37 9.63
C ILE A 251 0.37 1.70 10.89
N ASP A 252 0.59 0.39 11.03
CA ASP A 252 0.34 -0.30 12.29
C ASP A 252 1.41 0.11 13.32
N THR A 253 1.06 1.05 14.19
CA THR A 253 1.97 1.61 15.21
C THR A 253 2.24 0.66 16.38
N VAL A 254 1.66 -0.55 16.40
CA VAL A 254 2.00 -1.62 17.32
C VAL A 254 3.12 -2.48 16.74
N GLN A 255 2.98 -2.86 15.48
CA GLN A 255 4.01 -3.61 14.74
C GLN A 255 5.27 -2.75 14.51
N TRP A 256 5.09 -1.50 14.11
CA TRP A 256 6.15 -0.55 13.79
C TRP A 256 6.38 0.42 14.96
N ASP A 257 6.91 -0.08 16.09
CA ASP A 257 7.22 0.73 17.26
C ASP A 257 8.63 0.43 17.79
N PRO A 258 9.60 1.36 17.63
CA PRO A 258 10.97 1.14 18.11
C PRO A 258 11.05 0.90 19.61
N LYS A 259 10.00 1.25 20.37
CA LYS A 259 9.95 1.03 21.83
C LYS A 259 9.73 -0.44 22.18
N THR A 260 9.03 -1.20 21.36
CA THR A 260 8.60 -2.58 21.65
C THR A 260 9.02 -3.58 20.59
N ASP A 261 9.61 -3.13 19.48
CA ASP A 261 10.03 -3.99 18.37
C ASP A 261 11.06 -5.03 18.82
N PRO A 262 10.73 -6.33 18.77
CA PRO A 262 11.62 -7.39 19.25
C PRO A 262 12.81 -7.65 18.32
N LEU A 263 12.82 -7.08 17.11
CA LEU A 263 13.87 -7.26 16.11
C LEU A 263 15.06 -6.32 16.32
N LEU A 264 14.94 -5.36 17.24
CA LEU A 264 15.97 -4.39 17.54
C LEU A 264 16.90 -4.90 18.65
N VAL A 265 18.19 -4.61 18.54
CA VAL A 265 19.16 -4.92 19.61
C VAL A 265 18.99 -4.01 20.82
N LYS A 266 18.44 -2.82 20.63
CA LYS A 266 18.10 -1.88 21.69
C LYS A 266 16.84 -1.11 21.33
N ASN A 267 15.78 -1.30 22.09
CA ASN A 267 14.56 -0.53 21.97
C ASN A 267 14.75 0.92 22.42
N TYR A 268 13.98 1.84 21.85
CA TYR A 268 14.04 3.26 22.15
C TYR A 268 12.74 3.99 21.82
N ASP A 269 12.59 5.15 22.41
CA ASP A 269 11.56 6.13 22.10
C ASP A 269 12.19 7.51 21.78
N VAL A 270 11.38 8.54 21.60
CA VAL A 270 11.85 9.90 21.32
C VAL A 270 12.74 10.50 22.40
N ARG A 271 12.73 9.95 23.61
CA ARG A 271 13.60 10.42 24.74
C ARG A 271 14.94 9.71 24.76
N SER A 272 14.98 8.46 24.30
CA SER A 272 16.15 7.58 24.36
C SER A 272 16.77 7.26 22.99
N TYR A 273 16.24 7.85 21.89
CA TYR A 273 16.64 7.52 20.52
C TYR A 273 18.15 7.67 20.26
N VAL A 274 18.83 8.60 20.88
CA VAL A 274 20.28 8.82 20.66
C VAL A 274 21.06 7.55 20.95
N SER A 275 20.87 6.95 22.12
CA SER A 275 21.56 5.71 22.51
C SER A 275 20.97 4.48 21.79
N GLY A 276 19.68 4.50 21.49
CA GLY A 276 18.98 3.42 20.77
C GLY A 276 19.47 3.31 19.34
N LYS A 277 19.40 4.39 18.56
CA LYS A 277 19.86 4.43 17.17
C LYS A 277 21.36 4.13 17.04
N LYS A 278 22.18 4.65 17.95
CA LYS A 278 23.62 4.32 17.99
C LYS A 278 23.87 2.81 18.11
N ALA A 279 23.17 2.13 19.03
CA ALA A 279 23.32 0.70 19.22
C ALA A 279 22.82 -0.10 18.00
N ASN A 280 21.65 0.26 17.45
CA ASN A 280 21.09 -0.39 16.27
C ASN A 280 21.93 -0.14 15.01
N LYS A 281 22.47 1.07 14.82
CA LYS A 281 23.39 1.36 13.70
C LYS A 281 24.63 0.50 13.76
N LYS A 282 25.27 0.41 14.94
CA LYS A 282 26.46 -0.44 15.12
C LYS A 282 26.13 -1.90 14.78
N ALA A 283 25.05 -2.45 15.32
CA ALA A 283 24.65 -3.83 15.05
C ALA A 283 24.32 -4.06 13.57
N LEU A 284 23.65 -3.12 12.91
CA LEU A 284 23.38 -3.20 11.46
C LEU A 284 24.66 -3.17 10.62
N GLN A 285 25.63 -2.32 10.98
CA GLN A 285 26.93 -2.26 10.31
C GLN A 285 27.67 -3.59 10.46
N GLU A 286 27.71 -4.16 11.66
CA GLU A 286 28.33 -5.47 11.94
C GLU A 286 27.65 -6.60 11.15
N GLU A 287 26.32 -6.65 11.15
CA GLU A 287 25.51 -7.65 10.44
C GLU A 287 25.75 -7.62 8.91
N LEU A 288 25.81 -6.41 8.35
CA LEU A 288 25.94 -6.21 6.91
C LEU A 288 27.41 -6.16 6.43
N GLY A 289 28.39 -6.30 7.32
CA GLY A 289 29.81 -6.23 6.95
C GLY A 289 30.28 -4.84 6.53
N LEU A 290 29.59 -3.79 6.98
CA LEU A 290 30.03 -2.41 6.84
C LEU A 290 31.08 -2.05 7.90
N GLU A 291 31.91 -1.05 7.61
CA GLU A 291 32.80 -0.50 8.64
C GLU A 291 31.99 0.08 9.80
N VAL A 292 32.34 -0.28 11.02
CA VAL A 292 31.65 0.25 12.21
C VAL A 292 32.08 1.69 12.45
N ARG A 293 31.29 2.64 11.98
CA ARG A 293 31.52 4.07 12.09
C ARG A 293 30.28 4.78 12.61
N GLU A 294 30.34 5.32 13.81
CA GLU A 294 29.26 6.10 14.42
C GLU A 294 29.11 7.48 13.77
N ASP A 295 30.19 8.04 13.29
CA ASP A 295 30.36 9.42 12.81
C ASP A 295 29.89 9.63 11.37
N VAL A 296 29.64 8.58 10.58
CA VAL A 296 29.23 8.66 9.18
C VAL A 296 27.72 8.42 9.03
N PRO A 297 26.98 9.19 8.19
CA PRO A 297 25.58 8.91 7.97
C PRO A 297 25.41 7.60 7.15
N LEU A 298 24.50 6.75 7.61
CA LEU A 298 24.07 5.53 6.94
C LEU A 298 22.77 5.78 6.19
N ILE A 299 22.80 5.62 4.87
CA ILE A 299 21.63 5.74 4.00
C ILE A 299 21.01 4.36 3.86
N GLY A 300 19.70 4.25 4.09
CA GLY A 300 18.90 3.04 3.86
C GLY A 300 18.02 3.18 2.62
N LEU A 301 17.88 2.11 1.86
CA LEU A 301 16.89 1.94 0.80
C LEU A 301 16.24 0.58 0.97
N VAL A 302 14.92 0.56 1.15
CA VAL A 302 14.10 -0.67 1.23
C VAL A 302 12.97 -0.54 0.22
N SER A 303 13.08 -1.24 -0.92
CA SER A 303 12.12 -1.05 -2.01
C SER A 303 12.17 -2.19 -3.03
N ARG A 304 11.10 -2.32 -3.83
CA ARG A 304 11.21 -2.99 -5.12
C ARG A 304 12.13 -2.16 -6.01
N LEU A 305 13.07 -2.81 -6.69
CA LEU A 305 14.05 -2.13 -7.54
C LEU A 305 13.49 -1.96 -8.97
N THR A 306 12.55 -1.03 -9.12
CA THR A 306 11.86 -0.74 -10.38
C THR A 306 12.05 0.72 -10.78
N ASN A 307 11.84 1.03 -12.05
CA ASN A 307 11.88 2.41 -12.56
C ASN A 307 10.92 3.32 -11.78
N GLN A 308 9.71 2.84 -11.43
CA GLN A 308 8.76 3.59 -10.60
C GLN A 308 9.39 4.14 -9.32
N LYS A 309 10.23 3.34 -8.66
CA LYS A 309 10.89 3.71 -7.40
C LYS A 309 12.11 4.62 -7.59
N GLY A 310 12.37 5.05 -8.82
CA GLY A 310 13.44 5.99 -9.13
C GLY A 310 14.85 5.42 -8.96
N VAL A 311 14.99 4.09 -8.98
CA VAL A 311 16.27 3.42 -8.72
C VAL A 311 17.35 3.83 -9.72
N TYR A 312 16.98 4.19 -10.94
CA TYR A 312 17.94 4.63 -11.95
C TYR A 312 18.54 5.99 -11.64
N MET A 313 17.85 6.90 -10.97
CA MET A 313 18.45 8.14 -10.46
C MET A 313 19.58 7.84 -9.47
N ILE A 314 19.46 6.78 -8.69
CA ILE A 314 20.50 6.33 -7.76
C ILE A 314 21.65 5.66 -8.52
N THR A 315 21.32 4.66 -9.36
CA THR A 315 22.33 3.85 -10.04
C THR A 315 23.19 4.67 -11.00
N ASP A 316 22.63 5.69 -11.65
CA ASP A 316 23.36 6.60 -12.53
C ASP A 316 24.35 7.52 -11.79
N ARG A 317 24.20 7.66 -10.47
CA ARG A 317 24.99 8.55 -9.61
C ARG A 317 25.70 7.83 -8.46
N ILE A 318 25.81 6.53 -8.49
CA ILE A 318 26.47 5.75 -7.42
C ILE A 318 27.86 6.32 -7.08
N ARG A 319 28.68 6.65 -8.07
CA ARG A 319 30.03 7.20 -7.86
C ARG A 319 30.00 8.54 -7.12
N GLU A 320 29.06 9.41 -7.46
CA GLU A 320 28.91 10.72 -6.80
C GLU A 320 28.40 10.56 -5.37
N ILE A 321 27.45 9.64 -5.14
CA ILE A 321 26.93 9.32 -3.81
C ILE A 321 28.04 8.76 -2.95
N MET A 322 28.77 7.77 -3.48
CA MET A 322 29.83 7.08 -2.73
C MET A 322 31.12 7.92 -2.59
N ALA A 323 31.26 9.04 -3.34
CA ALA A 323 32.31 10.01 -3.12
C ALA A 323 32.07 10.86 -1.85
N MET A 324 30.83 10.95 -1.36
CA MET A 324 30.55 11.53 -0.05
C MET A 324 31.04 10.59 1.06
N ASP A 325 31.29 11.15 2.25
CA ASP A 325 31.55 10.31 3.42
C ASP A 325 30.24 9.80 4.01
N VAL A 326 29.70 8.76 3.38
CA VAL A 326 28.44 8.07 3.75
C VAL A 326 28.59 6.57 3.64
N GLN A 327 27.69 5.83 4.28
CA GLN A 327 27.47 4.42 4.03
C GLN A 327 26.11 4.19 3.38
N PHE A 328 25.95 3.11 2.63
CA PHE A 328 24.71 2.81 1.92
C PHE A 328 24.30 1.35 2.03
N ALA A 329 23.12 1.10 2.60
CA ALA A 329 22.50 -0.21 2.73
C ALA A 329 21.25 -0.30 1.85
N VAL A 330 21.24 -1.21 0.89
CA VAL A 330 20.15 -1.45 -0.05
C VAL A 330 19.55 -2.81 0.20
N LEU A 331 18.22 -2.86 0.43
CA LEU A 331 17.41 -4.07 0.53
C LEU A 331 16.33 -4.05 -0.52
N GLY A 332 16.32 -5.02 -1.42
CA GLY A 332 15.26 -5.15 -2.42
C GLY A 332 15.63 -6.05 -3.58
N THR A 333 14.67 -6.25 -4.47
CA THR A 333 14.80 -7.01 -5.71
C THR A 333 13.92 -6.39 -6.79
N GLY A 334 14.23 -6.60 -8.06
CA GLY A 334 13.44 -6.06 -9.16
C GLY A 334 14.11 -6.20 -10.52
N GLU A 335 14.32 -5.07 -11.20
CA GLU A 335 14.88 -5.04 -12.53
C GLU A 335 16.38 -5.42 -12.53
N ALA A 336 16.76 -6.34 -13.42
CA ALA A 336 18.11 -6.91 -13.45
C ALA A 336 19.22 -5.85 -13.57
N ASN A 337 18.98 -4.77 -14.34
CA ASN A 337 19.97 -3.70 -14.50
C ASN A 337 20.20 -2.95 -13.17
N ALA A 338 19.15 -2.69 -12.40
CA ALA A 338 19.25 -2.06 -11.09
C ALA A 338 19.97 -2.98 -10.09
N GLU A 339 19.59 -4.26 -10.04
CA GLU A 339 20.27 -5.24 -9.18
C GLU A 339 21.76 -5.36 -9.50
N ASN A 340 22.12 -5.43 -10.79
CA ASN A 340 23.51 -5.51 -11.21
C ASN A 340 24.31 -4.26 -10.83
N ALA A 341 23.71 -3.07 -10.92
CA ALA A 341 24.35 -1.82 -10.51
C ALA A 341 24.61 -1.80 -8.99
N PHE A 342 23.68 -2.29 -8.16
CA PHE A 342 23.88 -2.38 -6.72
C PHE A 342 24.89 -3.48 -6.32
N LYS A 343 24.92 -4.61 -7.01
CA LYS A 343 25.98 -5.64 -6.84
C LYS A 343 27.37 -5.06 -7.17
N TRP A 344 27.45 -4.27 -8.26
CA TRP A 344 28.68 -3.56 -8.59
C TRP A 344 29.07 -2.56 -7.51
N MET A 345 28.12 -1.76 -7.00
CA MET A 345 28.35 -0.81 -5.90
C MET A 345 28.95 -1.50 -4.67
N GLU A 346 28.37 -2.63 -4.24
CA GLU A 346 28.86 -3.39 -3.10
C GLU A 346 30.28 -3.90 -3.34
N SER A 347 30.59 -4.40 -4.54
CA SER A 347 31.91 -4.93 -4.87
C SER A 347 32.99 -3.85 -4.93
N GLU A 348 32.65 -2.64 -5.41
CA GLU A 348 33.57 -1.51 -5.57
C GLU A 348 33.81 -0.78 -4.24
N TYR A 349 32.78 -0.66 -3.41
CA TYR A 349 32.81 0.12 -2.16
C TYR A 349 32.67 -0.77 -0.91
N LYS A 350 33.51 -1.82 -0.84
CA LYS A 350 33.53 -2.77 0.28
C LYS A 350 33.64 -2.05 1.64
N GLY A 351 32.81 -2.48 2.59
CA GLY A 351 32.76 -1.89 3.92
C GLY A 351 32.04 -0.54 3.99
N LYS A 352 31.69 0.06 2.83
CA LYS A 352 31.00 1.34 2.72
C LYS A 352 29.58 1.20 2.14
N ALA A 353 29.37 0.22 1.26
CA ALA A 353 28.08 -0.08 0.66
C ALA A 353 27.76 -1.57 0.70
N VAL A 354 26.48 -1.91 0.80
CA VAL A 354 25.99 -3.29 0.82
C VAL A 354 24.66 -3.40 0.08
N TYR A 355 24.47 -4.51 -0.62
CA TYR A 355 23.23 -4.83 -1.29
C TYR A 355 22.71 -6.21 -0.89
N TYR A 356 21.56 -6.27 -0.23
CA TYR A 356 20.82 -7.49 0.04
C TYR A 356 19.74 -7.70 -1.03
N CYS A 357 19.96 -8.69 -1.91
CA CYS A 357 19.02 -9.04 -2.98
C CYS A 357 17.91 -9.93 -2.45
N GLY A 358 16.71 -9.40 -2.31
CA GLY A 358 15.55 -10.16 -1.84
C GLY A 358 14.60 -9.35 -0.99
N TYR A 359 13.60 -10.05 -0.44
CA TYR A 359 12.69 -9.52 0.57
C TYR A 359 13.09 -10.03 1.96
N ASN A 360 13.27 -9.14 2.90
CA ASN A 360 13.58 -9.50 4.29
C ASN A 360 13.00 -8.42 5.22
N GLU A 361 11.84 -8.73 5.82
CA GLU A 361 11.13 -7.80 6.69
C GLU A 361 11.90 -7.50 7.97
N GLU A 362 12.56 -8.51 8.58
CA GLU A 362 13.36 -8.31 9.78
C GLU A 362 14.54 -7.36 9.51
N LEU A 363 15.21 -7.51 8.37
CA LEU A 363 16.29 -6.60 7.97
C LEU A 363 15.75 -5.19 7.69
N ALA A 364 14.51 -5.06 7.14
CA ALA A 364 13.89 -3.75 6.97
C ALA A 364 13.69 -3.02 8.29
N HIS A 365 13.19 -3.69 9.34
CA HIS A 365 13.09 -3.12 10.70
C HIS A 365 14.46 -2.62 11.21
N ARG A 366 15.50 -3.42 11.02
CA ARG A 366 16.86 -3.05 11.45
C ARG A 366 17.44 -1.88 10.63
N ILE A 367 17.12 -1.80 9.33
CA ILE A 367 17.51 -0.65 8.50
C ILE A 367 16.79 0.62 8.98
N TYR A 368 15.48 0.57 9.22
CA TYR A 368 14.76 1.73 9.77
C TYR A 368 15.31 2.18 11.12
N ALA A 369 15.71 1.25 11.97
CA ALA A 369 16.28 1.60 13.27
C ALA A 369 17.74 2.11 13.22
N GLY A 370 18.56 1.54 12.32
CA GLY A 370 20.01 1.79 12.27
C GLY A 370 20.44 2.88 11.28
N ALA A 371 19.67 3.14 10.22
CA ALA A 371 20.01 4.18 9.25
C ALA A 371 19.79 5.60 9.82
N ASP A 372 20.42 6.58 9.20
CA ASP A 372 20.24 8.01 9.49
C ASP A 372 19.34 8.70 8.47
N LEU A 373 19.47 8.30 7.21
CA LEU A 373 18.65 8.75 6.09
C LEU A 373 17.94 7.56 5.44
N PHE A 374 16.75 7.78 4.91
CA PHE A 374 15.98 6.81 4.15
C PHE A 374 15.62 7.39 2.77
N LEU A 375 16.14 6.80 1.69
CA LEU A 375 16.05 7.37 0.35
C LEU A 375 14.87 6.79 -0.42
N MET A 376 13.96 7.66 -0.90
CA MET A 376 12.80 7.31 -1.72
C MET A 376 12.63 8.27 -2.91
N PRO A 377 13.42 8.14 -3.98
CA PRO A 377 13.38 9.04 -5.12
C PRO A 377 12.31 8.62 -6.16
N SER A 378 11.15 8.18 -5.73
CA SER A 378 10.12 7.61 -6.60
C SER A 378 9.67 8.56 -7.70
N LEU A 379 9.48 8.06 -8.93
CA LEU A 379 8.91 8.82 -10.03
C LEU A 379 7.43 9.11 -9.81
N TYR A 380 6.73 8.18 -9.21
CA TYR A 380 5.40 8.37 -8.63
C TYR A 380 5.25 7.42 -7.43
N GLU A 381 4.54 7.88 -6.41
CA GLU A 381 4.31 7.10 -5.19
C GLU A 381 2.91 7.41 -4.67
N PRO A 382 1.92 6.55 -4.90
CA PRO A 382 0.55 6.82 -4.48
C PRO A 382 0.45 7.23 -3.01
N CYS A 383 1.02 6.47 -2.11
CA CYS A 383 1.15 6.83 -0.70
C CYS A 383 2.59 6.72 -0.21
N GLY A 384 3.18 5.54 -0.33
CA GLY A 384 4.40 5.16 0.35
C GLY A 384 4.16 4.80 1.82
N ILE A 385 4.85 3.77 2.28
CA ILE A 385 4.84 3.32 3.70
C ILE A 385 6.24 3.48 4.29
N GLY A 386 7.28 3.31 3.47
CA GLY A 386 8.66 3.37 3.91
C GLY A 386 9.05 4.66 4.61
N GLN A 387 8.58 5.83 4.13
CA GLN A 387 8.83 7.10 4.78
C GLN A 387 8.11 7.20 6.15
N LEU A 388 6.93 6.62 6.28
CA LEU A 388 6.18 6.61 7.54
C LEU A 388 6.91 5.75 8.58
N ASN A 389 7.34 4.55 8.18
CA ASN A 389 8.14 3.68 9.03
C ASN A 389 9.47 4.35 9.41
N SER A 390 10.18 4.95 8.44
CA SER A 390 11.46 5.60 8.70
C SER A 390 11.32 6.74 9.72
N MET A 391 10.29 7.59 9.60
CA MET A 391 10.00 8.65 10.55
C MET A 391 9.71 8.09 11.94
N ARG A 392 8.90 7.04 12.04
CA ARG A 392 8.57 6.38 13.31
C ARG A 392 9.81 5.89 14.07
N TYR A 393 10.84 5.43 13.31
CA TYR A 393 12.12 4.98 13.86
C TYR A 393 13.18 6.09 13.96
N GLY A 394 12.84 7.35 13.65
CA GLY A 394 13.75 8.48 13.71
C GLY A 394 14.84 8.46 12.62
N THR A 395 14.58 7.79 11.52
CA THR A 395 15.40 7.82 10.32
C THR A 395 14.77 8.80 9.35
N LEU A 396 15.54 9.82 8.94
CA LEU A 396 14.99 10.95 8.19
C LEU A 396 14.75 10.57 6.73
N PRO A 397 13.51 10.64 6.21
CA PRO A 397 13.24 10.38 4.82
C PRO A 397 13.81 11.49 3.94
N LEU A 398 14.38 11.10 2.78
CA LEU A 398 14.72 11.97 1.68
C LEU A 398 13.96 11.48 0.45
N VAL A 399 13.00 12.27 -0.01
CA VAL A 399 12.00 11.84 -0.96
C VAL A 399 11.86 12.78 -2.14
N ARG A 400 11.32 12.28 -3.26
CA ARG A 400 10.79 13.15 -4.30
C ARG A 400 9.37 13.62 -3.94
N GLU A 401 9.04 14.87 -4.26
CA GLU A 401 7.72 15.44 -4.00
C GLU A 401 6.68 14.92 -4.99
N THR A 402 6.10 13.77 -4.68
CA THR A 402 5.02 13.13 -5.44
C THR A 402 4.10 12.35 -4.51
N GLY A 403 2.80 12.31 -4.81
CA GLY A 403 1.79 11.55 -4.06
C GLY A 403 1.93 11.68 -2.55
N GLY A 404 1.83 10.57 -1.86
CA GLY A 404 1.90 10.55 -0.39
C GLY A 404 3.25 10.94 0.19
N LEU A 405 4.33 10.88 -0.58
CA LEU A 405 5.63 11.40 -0.12
C LEU A 405 5.58 12.91 0.09
N LYS A 406 4.93 13.64 -0.82
CA LYS A 406 4.72 15.09 -0.67
C LYS A 406 3.79 15.43 0.50
N ASP A 407 2.77 14.61 0.73
CA ASP A 407 1.79 14.87 1.79
C ASP A 407 2.35 14.60 3.19
N THR A 408 3.33 13.70 3.33
CA THR A 408 3.81 13.21 4.62
C THR A 408 5.20 13.70 5.01
N VAL A 409 6.05 14.05 4.03
CA VAL A 409 7.40 14.53 4.28
C VAL A 409 7.48 16.04 4.07
N HIS A 410 7.65 16.75 5.16
CA HIS A 410 7.84 18.21 5.17
C HIS A 410 9.33 18.53 5.17
N PRO A 411 9.84 19.23 4.12
CA PRO A 411 11.26 19.48 3.98
C PRO A 411 11.81 20.35 5.12
N TYR A 412 13.02 20.02 5.53
CA TYR A 412 13.73 20.82 6.52
C TYR A 412 13.93 22.27 6.09
N ASN A 413 13.51 23.17 6.96
CA ASN A 413 13.78 24.60 6.83
C ASN A 413 14.88 25.00 7.82
N GLN A 414 16.08 25.28 7.31
CA GLN A 414 17.24 25.62 8.15
C GLN A 414 17.09 26.93 8.93
N TYR A 415 16.15 27.80 8.54
CA TYR A 415 15.93 29.11 9.19
C TYR A 415 14.94 29.01 10.36
N THR A 416 13.91 28.16 10.22
CA THR A 416 12.90 27.96 11.28
C THR A 416 13.17 26.71 12.13
N GLY A 417 13.98 25.78 11.64
CA GLY A 417 14.22 24.48 12.27
C GLY A 417 13.09 23.47 12.06
N GLU A 418 12.05 23.83 11.32
CA GLU A 418 10.88 22.98 11.04
C GLU A 418 11.17 21.94 9.96
N GLY A 419 10.36 20.87 9.96
CA GLY A 419 10.43 19.77 9.02
C GLY A 419 10.50 18.41 9.72
N ASN A 420 10.39 17.33 8.93
CA ASN A 420 10.51 15.94 9.38
C ASN A 420 11.33 15.07 8.43
N GLY A 421 11.96 15.68 7.42
CA GLY A 421 12.76 15.01 6.41
C GLY A 421 13.32 15.99 5.37
N PHE A 422 13.66 15.46 4.21
CA PHE A 422 14.18 16.21 3.07
C PHE A 422 13.38 15.89 1.81
N SER A 423 13.21 16.84 0.91
CA SER A 423 12.54 16.59 -0.36
C SER A 423 13.19 17.33 -1.52
N PHE A 424 12.98 16.80 -2.73
CA PHE A 424 13.35 17.45 -3.99
C PHE A 424 12.17 17.37 -4.98
N TRP A 425 12.11 18.36 -5.87
CA TRP A 425 10.98 18.51 -6.79
C TRP A 425 11.14 17.74 -8.10
N ALA A 426 12.23 18.00 -8.84
CA ALA A 426 12.37 17.50 -10.19
C ALA A 426 12.70 16.00 -10.22
N ALA A 427 12.08 15.26 -11.12
CA ALA A 427 12.32 13.83 -11.30
C ALA A 427 13.63 13.60 -12.07
N ASN A 428 14.76 14.03 -11.51
CA ASN A 428 16.09 13.84 -12.07
C ASN A 428 17.13 13.54 -10.99
N ALA A 429 18.24 12.94 -11.42
CA ALA A 429 19.31 12.53 -10.54
C ALA A 429 20.09 13.69 -9.93
N ASP A 430 20.17 14.82 -10.62
CA ASP A 430 20.95 16.00 -10.14
C ASP A 430 20.28 16.64 -8.93
N ASP A 431 18.96 16.83 -8.96
CA ASP A 431 18.18 17.35 -7.82
C ASP A 431 18.24 16.39 -6.62
N MET A 432 18.15 15.08 -6.89
CA MET A 432 18.28 14.06 -5.85
C MET A 432 19.65 14.14 -5.17
N VAL A 433 20.74 14.15 -5.95
CA VAL A 433 22.11 14.21 -5.41
C VAL A 433 22.37 15.53 -4.71
N TYR A 434 21.89 16.65 -5.25
CA TYR A 434 22.01 17.95 -4.60
C TYR A 434 21.36 17.93 -3.20
N THR A 435 20.13 17.43 -3.10
CA THR A 435 19.40 17.34 -1.83
C THR A 435 20.06 16.36 -0.87
N LEU A 436 20.55 15.22 -1.38
CA LEU A 436 21.30 14.26 -0.56
C LEU A 436 22.58 14.87 0.00
N ARG A 437 23.34 15.60 -0.82
CA ARG A 437 24.55 16.31 -0.38
C ARG A 437 24.22 17.33 0.70
N TRP A 438 23.16 18.10 0.52
CA TRP A 438 22.71 19.07 1.53
C TRP A 438 22.30 18.37 2.84
N ALA A 439 21.58 17.25 2.78
CA ALA A 439 21.22 16.47 3.97
C ALA A 439 22.46 15.95 4.70
N VAL A 440 23.47 15.46 3.96
CA VAL A 440 24.75 15.01 4.52
C VAL A 440 25.50 16.18 5.18
N GLU A 441 25.49 17.38 4.57
CA GLU A 441 26.05 18.58 5.18
C GLU A 441 25.36 18.95 6.49
N GLN A 442 24.02 18.85 6.58
CA GLN A 442 23.29 19.07 7.83
C GLN A 442 23.66 18.04 8.90
N TYR A 443 23.85 16.78 8.50
CA TYR A 443 24.30 15.73 9.44
C TYR A 443 25.64 16.09 10.08
N TYR A 444 26.61 16.57 9.30
CA TYR A 444 27.95 16.90 9.80
C TYR A 444 27.99 18.25 10.55
N ASN A 445 27.37 19.28 9.98
CA ASN A 445 27.61 20.66 10.37
C ASN A 445 26.50 21.25 11.28
N ASN A 446 25.34 20.60 11.38
CA ASN A 446 24.20 21.12 12.12
C ASN A 446 23.58 20.06 13.05
N LYS A 447 24.37 19.61 14.03
CA LYS A 447 23.91 18.60 14.99
C LYS A 447 22.64 18.96 15.77
N PRO A 448 22.43 20.23 16.21
CA PRO A 448 21.17 20.61 16.88
C PRO A 448 19.96 20.51 15.93
N GLY A 449 20.06 21.00 14.70
CA GLY A 449 19.00 20.90 13.70
C GLY A 449 18.68 19.46 13.34
N TRP A 450 19.71 18.61 13.15
CA TRP A 450 19.54 17.19 12.90
C TRP A 450 18.78 16.48 14.01
N LYS A 451 19.13 16.75 15.28
CA LYS A 451 18.42 16.22 16.46
C LYS A 451 16.98 16.73 16.52
N GLY A 452 16.74 17.97 16.14
CA GLY A 452 15.39 18.55 16.04
C GLY A 452 14.54 17.81 15.01
N LEU A 453 15.09 17.56 13.81
CA LEU A 453 14.41 16.79 12.75
C LEU A 453 14.06 15.38 13.19
N ILE A 454 14.97 14.64 13.83
CA ILE A 454 14.67 13.28 14.33
C ILE A 454 13.49 13.31 15.31
N LYS A 455 13.48 14.27 16.25
CA LYS A 455 12.35 14.41 17.19
C LYS A 455 11.05 14.76 16.47
N SER A 456 11.11 15.65 15.50
CA SER A 456 9.95 16.03 14.68
C SER A 456 9.41 14.81 13.91
N ALA A 457 10.29 14.05 13.25
CA ALA A 457 9.93 12.83 12.54
C ALA A 457 9.26 11.79 13.47
N MET A 458 9.88 11.49 14.62
CA MET A 458 9.34 10.52 15.59
C MET A 458 8.03 10.96 16.25
N ASN A 459 7.75 12.25 16.30
CA ASN A 459 6.50 12.82 16.83
C ASN A 459 5.43 13.04 15.75
N THR A 460 5.75 12.84 14.47
CA THR A 460 4.75 12.88 13.41
C THR A 460 3.75 11.74 13.63
N ASP A 461 2.46 12.09 13.66
CA ASP A 461 1.41 11.07 13.74
C ASP A 461 1.29 10.34 12.41
N VAL A 462 1.72 9.09 12.42
CA VAL A 462 1.68 8.17 11.27
C VAL A 462 0.67 7.03 11.50
N SER A 463 -0.16 7.13 12.54
CA SER A 463 -1.20 6.15 12.85
C SER A 463 -2.36 6.21 11.85
N TRP A 464 -3.25 5.24 11.95
CA TRP A 464 -4.51 5.23 11.18
C TRP A 464 -5.60 6.13 11.76
N ASP A 465 -5.39 6.76 12.92
CA ASP A 465 -6.48 7.47 13.62
C ASP A 465 -7.02 8.65 12.82
N GLN A 466 -6.15 9.51 12.27
CA GLN A 466 -6.59 10.63 11.43
C GLN A 466 -7.26 10.16 10.13
N SER A 467 -6.70 9.13 9.50
CA SER A 467 -7.27 8.59 8.27
C SER A 467 -8.62 7.93 8.52
N ALA A 468 -8.78 7.24 9.64
CA ALA A 468 -10.05 6.64 10.04
C ALA A 468 -11.13 7.70 10.28
N ASP A 469 -10.80 8.87 10.85
CA ASP A 469 -11.74 10.00 10.98
C ASP A 469 -12.26 10.44 9.61
N ILE A 470 -11.38 10.57 8.61
CA ILE A 470 -11.76 10.99 7.25
C ILE A 470 -12.59 9.89 6.56
N TYR A 471 -12.26 8.60 6.76
CA TYR A 471 -13.08 7.51 6.23
C TYR A 471 -14.47 7.47 6.88
N GLU A 472 -14.59 7.72 8.18
CA GLU A 472 -15.90 7.85 8.84
C GLU A 472 -16.70 9.01 8.24
N GLU A 473 -16.10 10.19 8.04
CA GLU A 473 -16.72 11.32 7.37
C GLU A 473 -17.22 10.94 5.96
N LEU A 474 -16.37 10.30 5.15
CA LEU A 474 -16.75 9.82 3.82
C LEU A 474 -17.95 8.88 3.88
N TYR A 475 -17.94 7.90 4.78
CA TYR A 475 -19.06 6.96 4.94
C TYR A 475 -20.35 7.67 5.39
N TYR A 476 -20.24 8.74 6.17
CA TYR A 476 -21.40 9.58 6.53
C TYR A 476 -22.00 10.27 5.32
N THR A 477 -21.23 10.67 4.32
CA THR A 477 -21.76 11.37 3.13
C THR A 477 -22.62 10.49 2.23
N ILE A 478 -22.44 9.16 2.26
CA ILE A 478 -23.14 8.24 1.35
C ILE A 478 -24.26 7.45 2.00
N CYS A 479 -24.23 7.34 3.32
CA CYS A 479 -25.30 6.68 4.05
C CYS A 479 -26.30 7.74 4.54
N ASN A 480 -27.45 7.88 3.88
CA ASN A 480 -28.55 8.70 4.38
C ASN A 480 -29.02 8.12 5.71
N TRP A 481 -28.96 8.95 6.76
CA TRP A 481 -29.55 8.62 8.05
C TRP A 481 -30.89 9.32 8.14
N PRO A 482 -31.93 8.69 8.69
CA PRO A 482 -33.01 9.47 9.26
C PRO A 482 -32.40 10.30 10.39
N ASP A 483 -32.53 11.61 10.27
CA ASP A 483 -32.29 12.50 11.40
C ASP A 483 -33.12 11.98 12.59
N GLU A 484 -32.48 11.73 13.74
CA GLU A 484 -33.17 11.43 14.98
C GLU A 484 -33.94 12.65 15.48
#